data_54c41dea42bc50a626096d556d623cf2
#
_entry.id   54c41dea42bc50a626096d556d623cf2
#
_cell.length_a   1.000
_cell.length_b   1.000
_cell.length_c   1.000
_cell.angle_alpha   90.00
_cell.angle_beta   90.00
_cell.angle_gamma   90.00
#
_symmetry.space_group_name_H-M   'P 1'
#
loop_
_entity.id
_entity.type
_entity.pdbx_description
1 polymer ?
#
loop_
_entity_poly.entity_id
_entity_poly.type
_entity_poly.pdbx_seq_one_letter_code
_entity_poly.pdbx_strand_id
1 'polypeptide(L)'
;MYTMRISGHVRAPRAAVYRALVDADAVARWRAPHGMTAQVHTFDPREGGRFRVSLTYASPDAVGKTDAHTDTYHGHFARLVPDEQVVEVIAFETDDPALGGTMIMTTTLADAADGGTDVTIEHAGVPDAVSAEDNDTGTRMALANLARVVEAGTNA
;
A
#
# COMPACT_ATOMS: atom_id res chain seq x y z
N MET A 1 -2.81 2.00 19.34
CA MET A 1 -2.21 2.38 18.05
C MET A 1 -0.72 2.05 18.05
N TYR A 2 -0.21 1.66 16.93
CA TYR A 2 1.21 1.36 16.79
C TYR A 2 1.74 1.87 15.44
N THR A 3 3.07 1.89 15.31
CA THR A 3 3.77 2.23 14.08
C THR A 3 4.59 1.02 13.62
N MET A 4 4.51 0.73 12.33
CA MET A 4 5.26 -0.35 11.70
C MET A 4 6.15 0.24 10.61
N ARG A 5 7.35 -0.31 10.45
CA ARG A 5 8.28 0.12 9.41
C ARG A 5 8.89 -1.09 8.71
N ILE A 6 8.84 -1.06 7.38
CA ILE A 6 9.33 -2.15 6.53
C ILE A 6 10.22 -1.55 5.46
N SER A 7 11.32 -2.22 5.14
CA SER A 7 12.21 -1.81 4.06
C SER A 7 12.43 -2.97 3.09
N GLY A 8 12.64 -2.63 1.83
CA GLY A 8 12.94 -3.59 0.78
C GLY A 8 13.66 -2.93 -0.38
N HIS A 9 14.15 -3.76 -1.30
CA HIS A 9 14.91 -3.32 -2.46
C HIS A 9 14.18 -3.66 -3.76
N VAL A 10 14.17 -2.69 -4.69
CA VAL A 10 13.59 -2.87 -6.02
C VAL A 10 14.67 -2.61 -7.06
N ARG A 11 14.84 -3.52 -8.01
CA ARG A 11 15.84 -3.42 -9.08
C ARG A 11 15.33 -2.56 -10.23
N ALA A 12 15.03 -1.32 -9.92
CA ALA A 12 14.56 -0.33 -10.89
C ALA A 12 14.79 1.07 -10.35
N PRO A 13 14.92 2.08 -11.22
CA PRO A 13 15.12 3.47 -10.77
C PRO A 13 13.91 4.00 -9.98
N ARG A 14 14.16 4.99 -9.14
CA ARG A 14 13.11 5.63 -8.31
C ARG A 14 11.91 6.12 -9.15
N ALA A 15 12.16 6.63 -10.35
CA ALA A 15 11.09 7.10 -11.22
C ALA A 15 10.12 5.98 -11.61
N ALA A 16 10.63 4.78 -11.87
CA ALA A 16 9.80 3.63 -12.20
C ALA A 16 8.99 3.15 -11.00
N VAL A 17 9.61 3.12 -9.82
CA VAL A 17 8.93 2.76 -8.57
C VAL A 17 7.83 3.77 -8.24
N TYR A 18 8.16 5.05 -8.29
CA TYR A 18 7.19 6.13 -8.02
C TYR A 18 5.98 6.03 -8.95
N ARG A 19 6.21 5.80 -10.23
CA ARG A 19 5.13 5.66 -11.22
C ARG A 19 4.15 4.54 -10.85
N ALA A 20 4.66 3.42 -10.35
CA ALA A 20 3.82 2.30 -9.92
C ALA A 20 3.01 2.62 -8.65
N LEU A 21 3.49 3.54 -7.82
CA LEU A 21 2.78 3.97 -6.61
C LEU A 21 1.61 4.91 -6.92
N VAL A 22 1.67 5.62 -8.04
CA VAL A 22 0.68 6.63 -8.43
C VAL A 22 -0.10 6.27 -9.70
N ASP A 23 -0.11 5.00 -10.04
CA ASP A 23 -0.85 4.46 -11.20
C ASP A 23 -1.88 3.44 -10.70
N ALA A 24 -3.16 3.70 -11.00
CA ALA A 24 -4.26 2.86 -10.54
C ALA A 24 -4.13 1.39 -11.00
N ASP A 25 -3.76 1.18 -12.26
CA ASP A 25 -3.61 -0.18 -12.81
C ASP A 25 -2.45 -0.92 -12.13
N ALA A 26 -1.36 -0.24 -11.86
CA ALA A 26 -0.24 -0.82 -11.12
C ALA A 26 -0.64 -1.17 -9.69
N VAL A 27 -1.31 -0.24 -8.99
CA VAL A 27 -1.80 -0.46 -7.61
C VAL A 27 -2.70 -1.68 -7.54
N ALA A 28 -3.60 -1.86 -8.52
CA ALA A 28 -4.46 -3.04 -8.58
C ALA A 28 -3.66 -4.35 -8.69
N ARG A 29 -2.44 -4.30 -9.22
CA ARG A 29 -1.59 -5.48 -9.39
C ARG A 29 -0.68 -5.76 -8.20
N TRP A 30 -0.22 -4.72 -7.48
CA TRP A 30 0.76 -4.95 -6.41
C TRP A 30 0.19 -4.84 -4.99
N ARG A 31 -0.92 -4.10 -4.80
CA ARG A 31 -1.41 -3.76 -3.47
C ARG A 31 -1.90 -4.96 -2.65
N ALA A 32 -2.49 -5.95 -3.29
CA ALA A 32 -3.10 -7.08 -2.59
C ALA A 32 -2.05 -8.10 -2.13
N PRO A 33 -2.02 -8.46 -0.83
CA PRO A 33 -1.22 -9.60 -0.37
C PRO A 33 -1.67 -10.91 -1.03
N HIS A 34 -0.85 -11.94 -0.89
CA HIS A 34 -1.20 -13.26 -1.40
C HIS A 34 -2.53 -13.75 -0.79
N GLY A 35 -3.38 -14.31 -1.62
CA GLY A 35 -4.71 -14.76 -1.21
C GLY A 35 -5.78 -13.68 -1.24
N MET A 36 -5.44 -12.50 -1.74
CA MET A 36 -6.38 -11.39 -1.90
C MET A 36 -6.30 -10.83 -3.32
N THR A 37 -7.36 -10.11 -3.72
CA THR A 37 -7.38 -9.32 -4.95
C THR A 37 -7.68 -7.87 -4.61
N ALA A 38 -7.12 -6.94 -5.37
CA ALA A 38 -7.34 -5.52 -5.20
C ALA A 38 -8.25 -4.98 -6.30
N GLN A 39 -9.22 -4.13 -5.90
CA GLN A 39 -10.05 -3.39 -6.82
C GLN A 39 -9.96 -1.91 -6.49
N VAL A 40 -9.51 -1.11 -7.44
CA VAL A 40 -9.38 0.34 -7.27
C VAL A 40 -10.64 1.00 -7.80
N HIS A 41 -11.41 1.61 -6.89
CA HIS A 41 -12.69 2.27 -7.22
C HIS A 41 -12.51 3.73 -7.60
N THR A 42 -11.64 4.43 -6.86
CA THR A 42 -11.35 5.85 -7.05
C THR A 42 -9.84 6.01 -6.93
N PHE A 43 -9.26 6.82 -7.80
CA PHE A 43 -7.82 7.06 -7.75
C PHE A 43 -7.49 8.39 -8.44
N ASP A 44 -7.11 9.39 -7.66
CA ASP A 44 -6.72 10.71 -8.15
C ASP A 44 -5.30 11.01 -7.64
N PRO A 45 -4.26 10.70 -8.43
CA PRO A 45 -2.87 10.74 -7.98
C PRO A 45 -2.28 12.16 -7.98
N ARG A 46 -2.84 13.02 -7.16
CA ARG A 46 -2.34 14.38 -6.91
C ARG A 46 -2.48 14.71 -5.44
N GLU A 47 -1.75 15.69 -4.96
CA GLU A 47 -1.90 16.14 -3.56
C GLU A 47 -3.33 16.60 -3.31
N GLY A 48 -3.93 16.08 -2.23
CA GLY A 48 -5.34 16.27 -1.93
C GLY A 48 -6.28 15.34 -2.70
N GLY A 49 -5.79 14.61 -3.70
CA GLY A 49 -6.59 13.66 -4.46
C GLY A 49 -6.99 12.45 -3.63
N ARG A 50 -8.16 11.89 -3.93
CA ARG A 50 -8.74 10.79 -3.16
C ARG A 50 -8.53 9.45 -3.82
N PHE A 51 -8.49 8.40 -2.98
CA PHE A 51 -8.50 7.02 -3.44
C PHE A 51 -9.45 6.17 -2.61
N ARG A 52 -9.93 5.10 -3.21
CA ARG A 52 -10.75 4.09 -2.55
C ARG A 52 -10.42 2.73 -3.15
N VAL A 53 -10.04 1.79 -2.30
CA VAL A 53 -9.56 0.47 -2.73
C VAL A 53 -10.20 -0.61 -1.86
N SER A 54 -10.61 -1.71 -2.49
CA SER A 54 -11.09 -2.91 -1.80
C SER A 54 -10.10 -4.04 -1.99
N LEU A 55 -9.74 -4.69 -0.88
CA LEU A 55 -8.94 -5.91 -0.86
C LEU A 55 -9.87 -7.05 -0.47
N THR A 56 -10.05 -8.01 -1.36
CA THR A 56 -10.99 -9.12 -1.16
C THR A 56 -10.22 -10.42 -0.97
N TYR A 57 -10.55 -11.16 0.09
CA TYR A 57 -9.96 -12.48 0.35
C TYR A 57 -10.46 -13.50 -0.68
N ALA A 58 -9.54 -14.31 -1.21
CA ALA A 58 -9.89 -15.39 -2.13
C ALA A 58 -10.57 -16.56 -1.41
N SER A 59 -10.24 -16.79 -0.12
CA SER A 59 -10.85 -17.84 0.68
C SER A 59 -12.22 -17.39 1.22
N PRO A 60 -13.29 -18.19 1.04
CA PRO A 60 -14.60 -17.85 1.60
C PRO A 60 -14.65 -17.91 3.12
N ASP A 61 -13.67 -18.54 3.78
CA ASP A 61 -13.59 -18.67 5.22
C ASP A 61 -12.88 -17.48 5.89
N ALA A 62 -12.18 -16.65 5.11
CA ALA A 62 -11.51 -15.46 5.64
C ALA A 62 -12.52 -14.32 5.86
N VAL A 63 -12.36 -13.62 6.99
CA VAL A 63 -13.25 -12.51 7.38
C VAL A 63 -12.54 -11.19 7.17
N GLY A 64 -13.17 -10.28 6.40
CA GLY A 64 -12.67 -8.95 6.16
C GLY A 64 -12.91 -8.00 7.32
N LYS A 65 -12.18 -6.88 7.36
CA LYS A 65 -12.30 -5.84 8.39
C LYS A 65 -13.49 -4.92 8.14
N THR A 66 -13.93 -4.78 6.90
CA THR A 66 -14.99 -3.83 6.51
C THR A 66 -16.25 -4.51 6.01
N ASP A 67 -16.14 -5.76 5.55
CA ASP A 67 -17.25 -6.59 5.09
C ASP A 67 -16.85 -8.05 5.29
N ALA A 68 -17.74 -9.00 4.96
CA ALA A 68 -17.56 -10.42 5.23
C ALA A 68 -16.23 -10.99 4.68
N HIS A 69 -15.81 -10.55 3.47
CA HIS A 69 -14.60 -11.06 2.82
C HIS A 69 -13.73 -9.93 2.24
N THR A 70 -13.98 -8.69 2.65
CA THR A 70 -13.38 -7.54 2.00
C THR A 70 -12.90 -6.52 3.04
N ASP A 71 -11.72 -5.98 2.80
CA ASP A 71 -11.20 -4.80 3.50
C ASP A 71 -11.25 -3.63 2.52
N THR A 72 -12.16 -2.68 2.76
CA THR A 72 -12.23 -1.47 1.95
C THR A 72 -11.65 -0.30 2.74
N TYR A 73 -10.72 0.40 2.12
CA TYR A 73 -10.17 1.62 2.69
C TYR A 73 -10.28 2.76 1.69
N HIS A 74 -10.32 3.97 2.23
CA HIS A 74 -10.28 5.19 1.45
C HIS A 74 -9.34 6.18 2.10
N GLY A 75 -8.98 7.21 1.37
CA GLY A 75 -8.12 8.25 1.88
C GLY A 75 -7.78 9.28 0.84
N HIS A 76 -6.68 9.98 1.09
CA HIS A 76 -6.17 10.97 0.15
C HIS A 76 -4.65 10.99 0.17
N PHE A 77 -4.07 11.50 -0.90
CA PHE A 77 -2.63 11.74 -0.97
C PHE A 77 -2.32 13.05 -0.25
N ALA A 78 -1.70 12.96 0.93
CA ALA A 78 -1.34 14.14 1.71
C ALA A 78 -0.12 14.84 1.13
N ARG A 79 0.81 14.07 0.55
CA ARG A 79 2.03 14.60 -0.04
C ARG A 79 2.52 13.70 -1.15
N LEU A 80 2.89 14.29 -2.27
CA LEU A 80 3.53 13.61 -3.39
C LEU A 80 4.79 14.37 -3.77
N VAL A 81 5.94 13.76 -3.53
CA VAL A 81 7.23 14.27 -3.97
C VAL A 81 7.74 13.34 -5.07
N PRO A 82 7.69 13.76 -6.34
CA PRO A 82 8.05 12.87 -7.45
C PRO A 82 9.38 12.17 -7.24
N ASP A 83 9.38 10.85 -7.43
CA ASP A 83 10.53 9.95 -7.31
C ASP A 83 11.11 9.83 -5.91
N GLU A 84 10.50 10.46 -4.90
CA GLU A 84 11.06 10.50 -3.53
C GLU A 84 10.09 9.99 -2.46
N GLN A 85 8.82 10.43 -2.48
CA GLN A 85 7.94 10.11 -1.37
C GLN A 85 6.45 10.18 -1.73
N VAL A 86 5.69 9.24 -1.18
CA VAL A 86 4.22 9.25 -1.22
C VAL A 86 3.72 9.15 0.22
N VAL A 87 2.91 10.12 0.65
CA VAL A 87 2.26 10.11 1.96
C VAL A 87 0.75 9.97 1.76
N GLU A 88 0.19 8.93 2.33
CA GLU A 88 -1.25 8.62 2.24
C GLU A 88 -1.87 8.68 3.62
N VAL A 89 -3.02 9.35 3.73
CA VAL A 89 -3.88 9.29 4.92
C VAL A 89 -5.00 8.31 4.60
N ILE A 90 -5.13 7.26 5.42
CA ILE A 90 -5.96 6.08 5.12
C ILE A 90 -6.93 5.82 6.26
N ALA A 91 -8.15 5.43 5.93
CA ALA A 91 -9.15 4.97 6.90
C ALA A 91 -9.86 3.74 6.36
N PHE A 92 -10.14 2.78 7.25
CA PHE A 92 -11.02 1.66 6.92
C PHE A 92 -12.47 2.13 6.85
N GLU A 93 -13.23 1.61 5.88
CA GLU A 93 -14.67 1.86 5.79
C GLU A 93 -15.41 0.89 6.71
N THR A 94 -15.46 1.21 7.99
CA THR A 94 -16.03 0.34 9.01
C THR A 94 -16.78 1.17 10.08
N ASP A 95 -17.80 0.56 10.65
CA ASP A 95 -18.51 1.08 11.83
C ASP A 95 -17.90 0.59 13.15
N ASP A 96 -16.93 -0.32 13.09
CA ASP A 96 -16.26 -0.86 14.27
C ASP A 96 -15.29 0.20 14.83
N PRO A 97 -15.54 0.74 16.04
CA PRO A 97 -14.66 1.75 16.63
C PRO A 97 -13.25 1.24 16.88
N ALA A 98 -13.05 -0.06 17.00
CA ALA A 98 -11.71 -0.66 17.17
C ALA A 98 -10.85 -0.53 15.91
N LEU A 99 -11.47 -0.36 14.74
CA LEU A 99 -10.80 -0.19 13.45
C LEU A 99 -10.96 1.24 12.91
N GLY A 100 -11.56 2.13 13.69
CA GLY A 100 -11.79 3.51 13.28
C GLY A 100 -10.56 4.40 13.36
N GLY A 101 -10.70 5.63 12.88
CA GLY A 101 -9.62 6.61 12.86
C GLY A 101 -8.80 6.57 11.57
N THR A 102 -7.81 7.43 11.50
CA THR A 102 -6.95 7.54 10.32
C THR A 102 -5.55 6.99 10.61
N MET A 103 -4.97 6.35 9.60
CA MET A 103 -3.60 5.88 9.58
C MET A 103 -2.82 6.71 8.57
N ILE A 104 -1.50 6.80 8.76
CA ILE A 104 -0.63 7.48 7.81
C ILE A 104 0.37 6.47 7.28
N MET A 105 0.39 6.30 5.96
CA MET A 105 1.37 5.46 5.29
C MET A 105 2.33 6.33 4.50
N THR A 106 3.60 6.27 4.84
CA THR A 106 4.66 7.01 4.15
C THR A 106 5.56 6.02 3.42
N THR A 107 5.63 6.15 2.11
CA THR A 107 6.54 5.37 1.27
C THR A 107 7.66 6.29 0.81
N THR A 108 8.89 5.98 1.20
CA THR A 108 10.08 6.78 0.88
C THR A 108 10.99 5.98 -0.05
N LEU A 109 11.48 6.64 -1.09
CA LEU A 109 12.35 6.06 -2.11
C LEU A 109 13.73 6.69 -2.04
N ALA A 110 14.76 5.86 -1.96
CA ALA A 110 16.16 6.30 -1.95
C ALA A 110 16.95 5.51 -2.99
N ASP A 111 17.92 6.15 -3.62
CA ASP A 111 18.81 5.46 -4.56
C ASP A 111 19.62 4.41 -3.83
N ALA A 112 19.63 3.19 -4.36
CA ALA A 112 20.51 2.13 -3.89
C ALA A 112 21.85 2.15 -4.64
N ALA A 113 22.88 1.54 -4.04
CA ALA A 113 24.22 1.54 -4.59
C ALA A 113 24.32 0.85 -5.97
N ASP A 114 23.41 -0.07 -6.27
CA ASP A 114 23.36 -0.82 -7.52
C ASP A 114 22.56 -0.14 -8.64
N GLY A 115 22.11 1.10 -8.42
CA GLY A 115 21.23 1.81 -9.36
C GLY A 115 19.74 1.50 -9.18
N GLY A 116 19.39 0.61 -8.26
CA GLY A 116 18.01 0.33 -7.88
C GLY A 116 17.49 1.31 -6.84
N THR A 117 16.42 0.92 -6.17
CA THR A 117 15.74 1.75 -5.19
C THR A 117 15.57 1.01 -3.88
N ASP A 118 15.95 1.65 -2.78
CA ASP A 118 15.59 1.21 -1.45
C ASP A 118 14.26 1.86 -1.07
N VAL A 119 13.27 1.02 -0.75
CA VAL A 119 11.91 1.45 -0.42
C VAL A 119 11.69 1.25 1.06
N THR A 120 11.24 2.30 1.75
CA THR A 120 10.83 2.21 3.15
C THR A 120 9.36 2.58 3.25
N ILE A 121 8.57 1.71 3.89
CA ILE A 121 7.16 1.95 4.16
C ILE A 121 7.00 2.09 5.68
N GLU A 122 6.51 3.24 6.11
CA GLU A 122 6.15 3.48 7.51
C GLU A 122 4.63 3.60 7.61
N HIS A 123 4.04 2.81 8.49
CA HIS A 123 2.60 2.78 8.70
C HIS A 123 2.33 3.17 10.14
N ALA A 124 1.88 4.41 10.35
CA ALA A 124 1.66 5.01 11.67
C ALA A 124 0.18 5.11 12.00
N GLY A 125 -0.14 5.07 13.28
CA GLY A 125 -1.52 5.20 13.76
C GLY A 125 -2.36 3.96 13.47
N VAL A 126 -1.74 2.78 13.34
CA VAL A 126 -2.47 1.54 13.07
C VAL A 126 -3.25 1.12 14.32
N PRO A 127 -4.56 0.84 14.19
CA PRO A 127 -5.34 0.37 15.34
C PRO A 127 -4.79 -0.93 15.92
N ASP A 128 -4.81 -1.06 17.24
CA ASP A 128 -4.32 -2.26 17.92
C ASP A 128 -5.13 -3.52 17.54
N ALA A 129 -6.37 -3.35 17.08
CA ALA A 129 -7.18 -4.44 16.56
C ALA A 129 -6.64 -5.05 15.27
N VAL A 130 -5.78 -4.33 14.55
CA VAL A 130 -5.07 -4.86 13.38
C VAL A 130 -3.82 -5.58 13.89
N SER A 131 -3.76 -6.89 13.70
CA SER A 131 -2.61 -7.69 14.10
C SER A 131 -1.32 -7.13 13.51
N ALA A 132 -0.34 -6.80 14.36
CA ALA A 132 0.96 -6.29 13.91
C ALA A 132 1.68 -7.32 13.04
N GLU A 133 1.61 -8.60 13.40
CA GLU A 133 2.22 -9.69 12.61
C GLU A 133 1.57 -9.80 11.24
N ASP A 134 0.24 -9.79 11.15
CA ASP A 134 -0.47 -9.90 9.87
C ASP A 134 -0.24 -8.66 9.00
N ASN A 135 -0.22 -7.49 9.60
CA ASN A 135 0.06 -6.24 8.89
C ASN A 135 1.49 -6.22 8.33
N ASP A 136 2.47 -6.68 9.13
CA ASP A 136 3.86 -6.82 8.69
C ASP A 136 3.95 -7.79 7.49
N THR A 137 3.39 -8.97 7.62
CA THR A 137 3.39 -9.99 6.56
C THR A 137 2.72 -9.48 5.29
N GLY A 138 1.53 -8.88 5.40
CA GLY A 138 0.79 -8.36 4.25
C GLY A 138 1.53 -7.22 3.56
N THR A 139 2.14 -6.33 4.31
CA THR A 139 2.89 -5.20 3.75
C THR A 139 4.17 -5.68 3.05
N ARG A 140 4.86 -6.68 3.61
CA ARG A 140 6.02 -7.29 2.94
C ARG A 140 5.64 -7.97 1.63
N MET A 141 4.48 -8.64 1.59
CA MET A 141 3.96 -9.25 0.36
C MET A 141 3.64 -8.19 -0.70
N ALA A 142 3.00 -7.09 -0.29
CA ALA A 142 2.70 -5.98 -1.21
C ALA A 142 3.97 -5.36 -1.77
N LEU A 143 5.00 -5.17 -0.93
CA LEU A 143 6.29 -4.65 -1.36
C LEU A 143 6.99 -5.60 -2.34
N ALA A 144 6.94 -6.90 -2.10
CA ALA A 144 7.47 -7.91 -3.03
C ALA A 144 6.72 -7.90 -4.36
N ASN A 145 5.39 -7.71 -4.33
CA ASN A 145 4.59 -7.58 -5.54
C ASN A 145 4.94 -6.30 -6.31
N LEU A 146 5.14 -5.20 -5.60
CA LEU A 146 5.57 -3.93 -6.20
C LEU A 146 6.91 -4.12 -6.93
N ALA A 147 7.88 -4.75 -6.30
CA ALA A 147 9.17 -5.04 -6.92
C ALA A 147 9.00 -5.86 -8.21
N ARG A 148 8.18 -6.90 -8.16
CA ARG A 148 7.92 -7.77 -9.31
C ARG A 148 7.27 -7.02 -10.48
N VAL A 149 6.26 -6.20 -10.19
CA VAL A 149 5.55 -5.41 -11.20
C VAL A 149 6.48 -4.39 -11.86
N VAL A 150 7.27 -3.69 -11.06
CA VAL A 150 8.19 -2.65 -11.55
C VAL A 150 9.35 -3.27 -12.33
N GLU A 151 9.95 -4.34 -11.80
CA GLU A 151 11.10 -5.01 -12.45
C GLU A 151 10.70 -5.64 -13.79
N ALA A 152 9.51 -6.19 -13.88
CA ALA A 152 8.99 -6.73 -15.13
C ALA A 152 8.82 -5.64 -16.20
N GLY A 153 8.35 -4.45 -15.81
CA GLY A 153 8.18 -3.31 -16.69
C GLY A 153 9.50 -2.74 -17.22
N THR A 154 10.57 -2.80 -16.41
CA THR A 154 11.89 -2.28 -16.81
C THR A 154 12.69 -3.26 -17.65
N ASN A 155 12.34 -4.56 -17.61
CA ASN A 155 13.01 -5.60 -18.39
C ASN A 155 12.32 -5.89 -19.72
N ALA A 156 11.26 -5.18 -20.03
CA ALA A 156 10.50 -5.36 -21.26
C ALA A 156 11.15 -4.67 -22.46
#